data_d17c1f34503e6f176f1a89a383d68869
#
_entry.id   d17c1f34503e6f176f1a89a383d68869
#
_cell.length_a   1.000
_cell.length_b   1.000
_cell.length_c   1.000
_cell.angle_alpha   90.00
_cell.angle_beta   90.00
_cell.angle_gamma   90.00
#
_symmetry.space_group_name_H-M   'P 1'
#
loop_
_entity.id
_entity.type
_entity.pdbx_description
1 polymer ?
#
loop_
_entity_poly.entity_id
_entity_poly.type
_entity_poly.pdbx_seq_one_letter_code
_entity_poly.pdbx_strand_id
1 'polypeptide(L)'
;MTPPYEWRITMNVYETKTMAELLSGNPYPGRGIVLGVTPDGKKAMAAYFIMGRSVNSRNRIFSVTEDGIRTEAYDPAKMEDPSLIIYHPVRQLGRALIVTNGDQTDTIREFLEKGKTMEEGLRTRKFEHDGPNWTPRISGLLSPDGSYKMSILKSSDAEGTGCNRYTFDFD
;
A
#
# COMPACT_ATOMS: atom_id res chain seq x y z
N MET A 1 -28.21 10.52 -34.36
CA MET A 1 -27.70 9.25 -33.81
C MET A 1 -26.78 9.58 -32.66
N THR A 2 -27.26 9.39 -31.46
CA THR A 2 -26.48 9.56 -30.21
C THR A 2 -25.62 8.32 -30.03
N PRO A 3 -24.31 8.45 -29.67
CA PRO A 3 -23.48 7.28 -29.48
C PRO A 3 -23.90 6.54 -28.18
N PRO A 4 -23.98 5.21 -28.20
CA PRO A 4 -24.45 4.42 -27.07
C PRO A 4 -23.29 3.94 -26.21
N TYR A 5 -22.58 4.82 -25.50
CA TYR A 5 -21.57 4.38 -24.51
C TYR A 5 -21.53 5.31 -23.31
N GLU A 6 -22.50 5.17 -22.41
CA GLU A 6 -22.30 5.61 -21.04
C GLU A 6 -21.79 4.45 -20.18
N TRP A 7 -20.51 4.11 -20.30
CA TRP A 7 -19.81 3.33 -19.29
C TRP A 7 -19.23 4.29 -18.24
N ARG A 8 -20.07 4.98 -17.51
CA ARG A 8 -19.68 5.59 -16.25
C ARG A 8 -19.68 4.49 -15.18
N ILE A 9 -18.60 3.73 -15.09
CA ILE A 9 -18.31 3.02 -13.85
C ILE A 9 -17.92 4.10 -12.85
N THR A 10 -18.89 4.61 -12.12
CA THR A 10 -18.65 5.49 -10.98
C THR A 10 -18.14 4.58 -9.88
N MET A 11 -16.80 4.47 -9.73
CA MET A 11 -16.22 3.76 -8.61
C MET A 11 -16.56 4.55 -7.34
N ASN A 12 -17.45 4.01 -6.52
CA ASN A 12 -17.69 4.54 -5.19
C ASN A 12 -16.65 3.96 -4.23
N VAL A 13 -15.62 4.74 -3.91
CA VAL A 13 -14.54 4.32 -3.00
C VAL A 13 -15.00 4.09 -1.56
N TYR A 14 -16.18 4.55 -1.22
CA TYR A 14 -16.81 4.37 0.11
C TYR A 14 -17.84 3.24 0.12
N GLU A 15 -17.96 2.49 -0.96
CA GLU A 15 -18.86 1.32 -1.02
C GLU A 15 -18.35 0.23 -0.06
N THR A 16 -19.22 -0.19 0.85
CA THR A 16 -18.89 -1.27 1.81
C THR A 16 -19.01 -2.62 1.13
N LYS A 17 -17.90 -3.38 1.15
CA LYS A 17 -17.83 -4.76 0.65
C LYS A 17 -17.11 -5.65 1.67
N THR A 18 -17.46 -6.91 1.70
CA THR A 18 -16.71 -7.91 2.46
C THR A 18 -15.38 -8.23 1.77
N MET A 19 -14.38 -8.68 2.52
CA MET A 19 -13.12 -9.16 1.95
C MET A 19 -13.34 -10.32 0.97
N ALA A 20 -14.32 -11.18 1.23
CA ALA A 20 -14.69 -12.27 0.33
C ALA A 20 -15.18 -11.75 -1.03
N GLU A 21 -16.05 -10.73 -1.04
CA GLU A 21 -16.52 -10.11 -2.29
C GLU A 21 -15.38 -9.43 -3.07
N LEU A 22 -14.43 -8.80 -2.37
CA LEU A 22 -13.29 -8.13 -3.02
C LEU A 22 -12.27 -9.10 -3.61
N LEU A 23 -12.04 -10.25 -2.97
CA LEU A 23 -10.97 -11.17 -3.33
C LEU A 23 -11.46 -12.42 -4.06
N SER A 24 -12.76 -12.77 -3.94
CA SER A 24 -13.32 -13.95 -4.60
C SER A 24 -13.23 -13.82 -6.13
N GLY A 25 -12.71 -14.85 -6.75
CA GLY A 25 -12.53 -14.87 -8.21
C GLY A 25 -11.33 -14.07 -8.74
N ASN A 26 -10.56 -13.42 -7.88
CA ASN A 26 -9.31 -12.76 -8.26
C ASN A 26 -8.11 -13.71 -8.09
N PRO A 27 -7.56 -14.31 -9.16
CA PRO A 27 -6.46 -15.27 -9.05
C PRO A 27 -5.14 -14.61 -8.64
N TYR A 28 -5.05 -13.28 -8.71
CA TYR A 28 -3.86 -12.53 -8.33
C TYR A 28 -4.24 -11.22 -7.63
N PRO A 29 -4.56 -11.26 -6.32
CA PRO A 29 -4.89 -10.05 -5.57
C PRO A 29 -3.69 -9.10 -5.35
N GLY A 30 -2.49 -9.55 -5.66
CA GLY A 30 -1.28 -8.73 -5.60
C GLY A 30 -0.89 -8.34 -4.18
N ARG A 31 -1.05 -7.07 -3.85
CA ARG A 31 -0.77 -6.52 -2.51
C ARG A 31 -1.98 -5.74 -2.01
N GLY A 32 -2.27 -5.87 -0.73
CA GLY A 32 -3.37 -5.15 -0.11
C GLY A 32 -3.07 -4.70 1.31
N ILE A 33 -3.73 -3.61 1.69
CA ILE A 33 -3.70 -3.01 3.01
C ILE A 33 -5.12 -3.04 3.57
N VAL A 34 -5.25 -3.43 4.82
CA VAL A 34 -6.47 -3.30 5.61
C VAL A 34 -6.15 -2.48 6.85
N LEU A 35 -6.91 -1.44 7.08
CA LEU A 35 -6.83 -0.61 8.28
C LEU A 35 -8.19 -0.59 8.97
N GLY A 36 -8.19 -0.52 10.29
CA GLY A 36 -9.41 -0.43 11.06
C GLY A 36 -9.18 -0.51 12.56
N VAL A 37 -10.28 -0.64 13.28
CA VAL A 37 -10.28 -0.84 14.73
C VAL A 37 -11.00 -2.15 15.05
N THR A 38 -10.69 -2.72 16.21
CA THR A 38 -11.43 -3.90 16.71
C THR A 38 -12.90 -3.55 16.96
N PRO A 39 -13.84 -4.53 16.91
CA PRO A 39 -15.26 -4.28 17.13
C PRO A 39 -15.59 -3.59 18.46
N ASP A 40 -14.73 -3.76 19.48
CA ASP A 40 -14.86 -3.08 20.79
C ASP A 40 -14.20 -1.67 20.80
N GLY A 41 -13.65 -1.22 19.68
CA GLY A 41 -12.99 0.08 19.52
C GLY A 41 -11.67 0.26 20.28
N LYS A 42 -11.14 -0.82 20.91
CA LYS A 42 -10.00 -0.68 21.82
C LYS A 42 -8.62 -0.78 21.16
N LYS A 43 -8.56 -1.40 19.99
CA LYS A 43 -7.28 -1.63 19.29
C LYS A 43 -7.34 -1.16 17.85
N ALA A 44 -6.35 -0.40 17.44
CA ALA A 44 -6.06 -0.15 16.05
C ALA A 44 -5.47 -1.42 15.42
N MET A 45 -5.90 -1.73 14.21
CA MET A 45 -5.46 -2.90 13.46
C MET A 45 -4.98 -2.51 12.08
N ALA A 46 -3.86 -3.09 11.68
CA ALA A 46 -3.38 -3.04 10.31
C ALA A 46 -3.07 -4.47 9.84
N ALA A 47 -3.47 -4.80 8.63
CA ALA A 47 -3.06 -6.02 7.97
C ALA A 47 -2.48 -5.69 6.59
N TYR A 48 -1.47 -6.45 6.23
CA TYR A 48 -0.83 -6.38 4.93
C TYR A 48 -0.71 -7.80 4.36
N PHE A 49 -1.13 -7.98 3.12
CA PHE A 49 -0.91 -9.22 2.40
C PHE A 49 -0.16 -8.96 1.10
N ILE A 50 0.60 -9.95 0.67
CA ILE A 50 1.43 -9.87 -0.52
C ILE A 50 1.46 -11.19 -1.28
N MET A 51 1.33 -11.09 -2.60
CA MET A 51 1.49 -12.19 -3.55
C MET A 51 2.51 -11.78 -4.62
N GLY A 52 3.63 -12.52 -4.70
CA GLY A 52 4.67 -12.27 -5.70
C GLY A 52 4.35 -12.95 -7.04
N ARG A 53 4.69 -12.30 -8.16
CA ARG A 53 4.58 -12.89 -9.51
C ARG A 53 5.80 -13.72 -9.91
N SER A 54 6.98 -13.17 -9.71
CA SER A 54 8.26 -13.81 -10.06
C SER A 54 8.79 -14.71 -8.94
N VAL A 55 9.73 -15.59 -9.26
CA VAL A 55 10.46 -16.39 -8.27
C VAL A 55 11.13 -15.48 -7.24
N ASN A 56 11.83 -14.44 -7.69
CA ASN A 56 12.48 -13.47 -6.82
C ASN A 56 11.45 -12.78 -5.88
N SER A 57 10.33 -12.33 -6.40
CA SER A 57 9.29 -11.67 -5.59
C SER A 57 8.55 -12.60 -4.62
N ARG A 58 8.60 -13.91 -4.82
CA ARG A 58 8.04 -14.92 -3.90
C ARG A 58 9.04 -15.36 -2.82
N ASN A 59 10.32 -15.06 -3.02
CA ASN A 59 11.39 -15.41 -2.09
C ASN A 59 11.42 -14.45 -0.88
N ARG A 60 10.31 -14.38 -0.13
CA ARG A 60 10.13 -13.46 1.00
C ARG A 60 9.43 -14.10 2.17
N ILE A 61 9.83 -13.64 3.36
CA ILE A 61 9.14 -13.86 4.63
C ILE A 61 8.92 -12.51 5.32
N PHE A 62 8.06 -12.49 6.32
CA PHE A 62 7.92 -11.36 7.23
C PHE A 62 8.72 -11.64 8.50
N SER A 63 9.52 -10.66 8.91
CA SER A 63 10.25 -10.65 10.17
C SER A 63 9.76 -9.49 11.04
N VAL A 64 9.61 -9.74 12.33
CA VAL A 64 9.25 -8.70 13.31
C VAL A 64 10.46 -7.84 13.57
N THR A 65 10.25 -6.53 13.62
CA THR A 65 11.26 -5.52 14.01
C THR A 65 10.81 -4.81 15.28
N GLU A 66 11.65 -3.96 15.85
CA GLU A 66 11.33 -3.18 17.04
C GLU A 66 10.06 -2.32 16.86
N ASP A 67 9.87 -1.77 15.68
CA ASP A 67 8.80 -0.83 15.35
C ASP A 67 7.83 -1.32 14.25
N GLY A 68 7.80 -2.62 13.98
CA GLY A 68 6.88 -3.13 12.99
C GLY A 68 7.27 -4.47 12.36
N ILE A 69 7.18 -4.52 11.04
CA ILE A 69 7.43 -5.73 10.24
C ILE A 69 8.31 -5.35 9.04
N ARG A 70 9.26 -6.23 8.72
CA ARG A 70 10.11 -6.13 7.53
C ARG A 70 9.93 -7.36 6.64
N THR A 71 10.06 -7.20 5.34
CA THR A 71 10.26 -8.33 4.42
C THR A 71 11.73 -8.70 4.37
N GLU A 72 12.02 -10.00 4.35
CA GLU A 72 13.36 -10.54 4.22
C GLU A 72 13.37 -11.66 3.18
N ALA A 73 14.56 -11.99 2.66
CA ALA A 73 14.69 -13.14 1.78
C ALA A 73 14.42 -14.43 2.55
N TYR A 74 13.57 -15.30 2.00
CA TYR A 74 13.43 -16.67 2.51
C TYR A 74 14.72 -17.48 2.28
N ASP A 75 15.29 -17.35 1.09
CA ASP A 75 16.56 -17.96 0.70
C ASP A 75 17.48 -16.85 0.17
N PRO A 76 18.43 -16.35 0.98
CA PRO A 76 19.33 -15.27 0.56
C PRO A 76 20.17 -15.60 -0.68
N ALA A 77 20.48 -16.88 -0.90
CA ALA A 77 21.27 -17.31 -2.05
C ALA A 77 20.53 -17.16 -3.39
N LYS A 78 19.20 -17.05 -3.35
CA LYS A 78 18.32 -16.84 -4.51
C LYS A 78 17.85 -15.39 -4.67
N MET A 79 18.38 -14.48 -3.87
CA MET A 79 18.03 -13.05 -3.98
C MET A 79 18.80 -12.41 -5.13
N GLU A 80 18.08 -11.97 -6.16
CA GLU A 80 18.67 -11.29 -7.33
C GLU A 80 18.70 -9.77 -7.13
N ASP A 81 17.54 -9.17 -6.87
CA ASP A 81 17.41 -7.72 -6.67
C ASP A 81 16.49 -7.44 -5.46
N PRO A 82 17.02 -6.88 -4.37
CA PRO A 82 16.24 -6.56 -3.19
C PRO A 82 15.40 -5.28 -3.31
N SER A 83 15.65 -4.42 -4.29
CA SER A 83 15.19 -3.01 -4.30
C SER A 83 13.67 -2.83 -4.21
N LEU A 84 12.88 -3.75 -4.81
CA LEU A 84 11.42 -3.70 -4.79
C LEU A 84 10.78 -4.74 -3.87
N ILE A 85 11.59 -5.55 -3.18
CA ILE A 85 11.08 -6.71 -2.42
C ILE A 85 11.47 -6.69 -0.94
N ILE A 86 12.53 -5.98 -0.56
CA ILE A 86 12.96 -5.83 0.83
C ILE A 86 12.65 -4.43 1.31
N TYR A 87 11.69 -4.32 2.23
CA TYR A 87 11.21 -3.05 2.80
C TYR A 87 10.43 -3.32 4.10
N HIS A 88 10.03 -2.27 4.78
CA HIS A 88 9.11 -2.37 5.93
C HIS A 88 7.66 -2.16 5.45
N PRO A 89 6.81 -3.20 5.33
CA PRO A 89 5.41 -2.99 5.00
C PRO A 89 4.63 -2.32 6.12
N VAL A 90 5.05 -2.46 7.37
CA VAL A 90 4.42 -1.84 8.54
C VAL A 90 5.48 -1.23 9.43
N ARG A 91 5.29 0.03 9.81
CA ARG A 91 6.06 0.70 10.86
C ARG A 91 5.17 1.48 11.81
N GLN A 92 5.52 1.47 13.07
CA GLN A 92 4.89 2.27 14.12
C GLN A 92 5.69 3.55 14.34
N LEU A 93 4.98 4.67 14.51
CA LEU A 93 5.54 5.93 14.97
C LEU A 93 4.68 6.46 16.12
N GLY A 94 5.20 6.40 17.36
CA GLY A 94 4.40 6.65 18.55
C GLY A 94 3.21 5.68 18.61
N ARG A 95 1.97 6.21 18.47
CA ARG A 95 0.74 5.41 18.44
C ARG A 95 0.15 5.28 17.03
N ALA A 96 0.76 5.90 16.03
CA ALA A 96 0.33 5.76 14.63
C ALA A 96 0.92 4.52 13.97
N LEU A 97 0.19 3.93 13.02
CA LEU A 97 0.65 2.82 12.18
C LEU A 97 0.75 3.29 10.73
N ILE A 98 1.90 3.08 10.12
CA ILE A 98 2.16 3.34 8.70
C ILE A 98 2.23 1.98 8.01
N VAL A 99 1.43 1.79 6.95
CA VAL A 99 1.36 0.53 6.21
C VAL A 99 1.48 0.80 4.73
N THR A 100 2.40 0.15 4.04
CA THR A 100 2.58 0.33 2.60
C THR A 100 2.99 -0.95 1.88
N ASN A 101 2.97 -0.92 0.55
CA ASN A 101 3.43 -2.03 -0.28
C ASN A 101 4.87 -1.87 -0.79
N GLY A 102 5.67 -1.00 -0.19
CA GLY A 102 7.05 -0.76 -0.62
C GLY A 102 7.82 0.13 0.36
N ASP A 103 8.98 0.61 -0.06
CA ASP A 103 9.90 1.41 0.74
C ASP A 103 9.41 2.83 1.08
N GLN A 104 8.28 3.26 0.53
CA GLN A 104 7.67 4.54 0.91
C GLN A 104 7.17 4.58 2.36
N THR A 105 7.12 3.45 3.07
CA THR A 105 6.87 3.41 4.52
C THR A 105 7.89 4.27 5.26
N ASP A 106 9.17 4.09 4.94
CA ASP A 106 10.26 4.83 5.56
C ASP A 106 10.18 6.33 5.20
N THR A 107 9.85 6.65 3.94
CA THR A 107 9.63 8.04 3.51
C THR A 107 8.50 8.70 4.31
N ILE A 108 7.36 8.04 4.45
CA ILE A 108 6.23 8.58 5.24
C ILE A 108 6.66 8.79 6.68
N ARG A 109 7.31 7.80 7.29
CA ARG A 109 7.79 7.90 8.67
C ARG A 109 8.73 9.09 8.88
N GLU A 110 9.74 9.25 8.01
CA GLU A 110 10.69 10.37 8.09
C GLU A 110 10.01 11.74 7.99
N PHE A 111 8.97 11.86 7.16
CA PHE A 111 8.22 13.11 7.03
C PHE A 111 7.40 13.39 8.28
N LEU A 112 6.71 12.39 8.81
CA LEU A 112 5.93 12.52 10.05
C LEU A 112 6.83 12.85 11.26
N GLU A 113 8.03 12.25 11.37
CA GLU A 113 9.01 12.57 12.41
C GLU A 113 9.46 14.04 12.35
N LYS A 114 9.45 14.65 11.15
CA LYS A 114 9.76 16.07 10.93
C LYS A 114 8.53 16.99 11.08
N GLY A 115 7.40 16.47 11.58
CA GLY A 115 6.15 17.22 11.72
C GLY A 115 5.45 17.57 10.40
N LYS A 116 5.79 16.85 9.32
CA LYS A 116 5.17 16.98 8.00
C LYS A 116 4.08 15.93 7.83
N THR A 117 3.35 16.00 6.70
CA THR A 117 2.25 15.09 6.40
C THR A 117 2.68 13.89 5.56
N MET A 118 1.85 12.84 5.55
CA MET A 118 2.00 11.69 4.65
C MET A 118 2.01 12.14 3.19
N GLU A 119 1.13 13.06 2.82
CA GLU A 119 0.99 13.59 1.48
C GLU A 119 2.26 14.31 1.01
N GLU A 120 2.89 15.09 1.89
CA GLU A 120 4.17 15.76 1.59
C GLU A 120 5.27 14.73 1.31
N GLY A 121 5.35 13.67 2.11
CA GLY A 121 6.27 12.55 1.87
C GLY A 121 5.99 11.87 0.52
N LEU A 122 4.73 11.56 0.24
CA LEU A 122 4.33 10.88 -0.99
C LEU A 122 4.48 11.75 -2.25
N ARG A 123 4.57 13.08 -2.15
CA ARG A 123 4.92 13.95 -3.29
C ARG A 123 6.31 13.67 -3.82
N THR A 124 7.23 13.17 -3.00
CA THR A 124 8.60 12.81 -3.41
C THR A 124 8.69 11.44 -4.07
N ARG A 125 7.59 10.68 -4.08
CA ARG A 125 7.53 9.30 -4.58
C ARG A 125 6.67 9.20 -5.84
N LYS A 126 6.91 8.12 -6.58
CA LYS A 126 6.08 7.68 -7.71
C LYS A 126 5.69 6.21 -7.49
N PHE A 127 5.00 5.60 -8.43
CA PHE A 127 4.80 4.16 -8.54
C PHE A 127 6.15 3.41 -8.64
N GLU A 128 6.17 2.10 -8.64
CA GLU A 128 7.40 1.29 -8.78
C GLU A 128 7.96 1.38 -10.20
N HIS A 129 9.30 1.30 -10.34
CA HIS A 129 9.95 1.35 -11.67
C HIS A 129 10.11 -0.04 -12.25
N ASP A 130 9.03 -0.77 -12.25
CA ASP A 130 8.93 -2.14 -12.74
C ASP A 130 8.24 -2.20 -14.12
N GLY A 131 8.60 -1.27 -15.02
CA GLY A 131 8.04 -1.25 -16.38
C GLY A 131 8.04 -2.63 -17.04
N PRO A 132 6.99 -2.97 -17.77
CA PRO A 132 5.83 -2.16 -18.17
C PRO A 132 4.67 -2.16 -17.16
N ASN A 133 4.81 -2.78 -15.97
CA ASN A 133 3.72 -2.90 -15.00
C ASN A 133 3.41 -1.58 -14.29
N TRP A 134 4.44 -0.75 -14.02
CA TRP A 134 4.33 0.49 -13.25
C TRP A 134 3.47 0.29 -12.00
N THR A 135 3.85 -0.73 -11.22
CA THR A 135 3.04 -1.20 -10.07
C THR A 135 2.71 -0.03 -9.13
N PRO A 136 1.42 0.21 -8.86
CA PRO A 136 1.02 1.29 -7.97
C PRO A 136 1.57 1.11 -6.56
N ARG A 137 1.96 2.22 -5.94
CA ARG A 137 2.25 2.26 -4.51
C ARG A 137 0.99 2.58 -3.75
N ILE A 138 0.62 1.71 -2.83
CA ILE A 138 -0.49 1.93 -1.89
C ILE A 138 0.06 2.20 -0.51
N SER A 139 -0.55 3.12 0.20
CA SER A 139 -0.13 3.53 1.54
C SER A 139 -1.35 3.74 2.43
N GLY A 140 -1.18 3.46 3.72
CA GLY A 140 -2.15 3.72 4.76
C GLY A 140 -1.47 4.31 5.98
N LEU A 141 -2.13 5.26 6.62
CA LEU A 141 -1.75 5.84 7.91
C LEU A 141 -2.97 5.75 8.83
N LEU A 142 -2.84 4.99 9.91
CA LEU A 142 -3.83 4.89 10.96
C LEU A 142 -3.38 5.74 12.15
N SER A 143 -4.20 6.73 12.50
CA SER A 143 -3.93 7.70 13.56
C SER A 143 -4.35 7.16 14.94
N PRO A 144 -3.81 7.73 16.04
CA PRO A 144 -4.13 7.29 17.41
C PRO A 144 -5.59 7.45 17.82
N ASP A 145 -6.33 8.32 17.17
CA ASP A 145 -7.77 8.58 17.39
C ASP A 145 -8.69 7.62 16.60
N GLY A 146 -8.11 6.76 15.76
CA GLY A 146 -8.82 5.80 14.94
C GLY A 146 -9.12 6.29 13.52
N SER A 147 -8.93 7.57 13.23
CA SER A 147 -9.01 8.09 11.86
C SER A 147 -7.89 7.51 11.01
N TYR A 148 -8.12 7.36 9.71
CA TYR A 148 -7.08 6.85 8.83
C TYR A 148 -7.13 7.47 7.43
N LYS A 149 -5.98 7.47 6.79
CA LYS A 149 -5.80 7.90 5.41
C LYS A 149 -5.31 6.76 4.57
N MET A 150 -5.77 6.70 3.33
CA MET A 150 -5.24 5.78 2.32
C MET A 150 -4.78 6.56 1.09
N SER A 151 -3.74 6.09 0.44
CA SER A 151 -3.21 6.73 -0.77
C SER A 151 -2.82 5.73 -1.83
N ILE A 152 -2.96 6.15 -3.09
CA ILE A 152 -2.49 5.42 -4.27
C ILE A 152 -1.66 6.36 -5.13
N LEU A 153 -0.44 5.92 -5.46
CA LEU A 153 0.42 6.52 -6.48
C LEU A 153 0.45 5.57 -7.68
N LYS A 154 -0.06 5.99 -8.81
CA LYS A 154 -0.09 5.14 -10.01
C LYS A 154 0.33 5.90 -11.26
N SER A 155 0.81 5.19 -12.27
CA SER A 155 1.12 5.79 -13.55
C SER A 155 -0.14 6.43 -14.17
N SER A 156 0.05 7.56 -14.83
CA SER A 156 -0.99 8.25 -15.61
C SER A 156 -1.16 7.67 -17.02
N ASP A 157 -0.18 6.90 -17.47
CA ASP A 157 -0.05 6.40 -18.83
C ASP A 157 0.68 5.05 -18.87
N ALA A 158 0.69 4.41 -20.03
CA ALA A 158 1.31 3.11 -20.23
C ALA A 158 2.85 3.16 -20.23
N GLU A 159 3.43 4.34 -20.48
CA GLU A 159 4.85 4.55 -20.57
C GLU A 159 5.53 4.94 -19.22
N GLY A 160 4.73 5.18 -18.18
CA GLY A 160 5.25 5.56 -16.85
C GLY A 160 5.76 7.00 -16.77
N THR A 161 5.28 7.90 -17.64
CA THR A 161 5.82 9.28 -17.72
C THR A 161 5.28 10.17 -16.62
N GLY A 162 3.99 10.06 -16.27
CA GLY A 162 3.33 10.83 -15.22
C GLY A 162 2.90 9.99 -14.03
N CYS A 163 2.63 10.64 -12.90
CA CYS A 163 2.16 9.98 -11.69
C CYS A 163 0.92 10.67 -11.14
N ASN A 164 -0.19 9.95 -11.15
CA ASN A 164 -1.41 10.32 -10.45
C ASN A 164 -1.28 9.98 -8.96
N ARG A 165 -1.76 10.90 -8.09
CA ARG A 165 -1.73 10.78 -6.64
C ARG A 165 -3.13 10.97 -6.09
N TYR A 166 -3.62 9.99 -5.38
CA TYR A 166 -4.92 10.02 -4.72
C TYR A 166 -4.73 9.80 -3.24
N THR A 167 -5.43 10.57 -2.43
CA THR A 167 -5.52 10.37 -0.98
C THR A 167 -6.99 10.39 -0.59
N PHE A 168 -7.35 9.49 0.31
CA PHE A 168 -8.71 9.32 0.84
C PHE A 168 -8.62 9.41 2.36
N ASP A 169 -9.47 10.22 2.95
CA ASP A 169 -9.58 10.42 4.40
C ASP A 169 -10.81 9.66 4.91
N PHE A 170 -10.66 9.04 6.08
CA PHE A 170 -11.70 8.28 6.75
C PHE A 170 -11.66 8.60 8.25
N ASP A 171 -12.81 9.02 8.78
CA ASP A 171 -13.05 9.38 10.20
C ASP A 171 -13.67 8.21 10.99
#